data_03b5e2adc08cd2d72e466cc41332ab78
#
_entry.id   03b5e2adc08cd2d72e466cc41332ab78
#
_cell.length_a   1.000
_cell.length_b   1.000
_cell.length_c   1.000
_cell.angle_alpha   90.00
_cell.angle_beta   90.00
_cell.angle_gamma   90.00
#
_symmetry.space_group_name_H-M   'P 1'
#
loop_
_entity.id
_entity.type
_entity.pdbx_description
1 polymer ?
#
loop_
_entity_poly.entity_id
_entity_poly.type
_entity_poly.pdbx_seq_one_letter_code
_entity_poly.pdbx_strand_id
1 'polypeptide(L)'
;MNFSLLDEVLEFIDTHSVDYFELPQAIFVHGWIPCITQEFPAWYKQGRKYMFDKNWRDASSSSWNTARWFNGMELSNNGINIPDKLIVCGHWHTSWGHAKLNNTSEFGADAKFTPFITKTCCAIDSCVAHSYFLNCVVFD
;
A
#
# COMPACT_ATOMS: atom_id res chain seq x y z
N MET A 1 24.16 -22.90 3.27
CA MET A 1 22.91 -22.36 3.83
C MET A 1 22.22 -23.52 4.55
N ASN A 2 21.84 -23.34 5.79
CA ASN A 2 21.23 -24.43 6.56
C ASN A 2 19.75 -24.53 6.11
N PHE A 3 19.41 -25.59 5.35
CA PHE A 3 18.06 -25.78 4.79
C PHE A 3 16.98 -25.77 5.88
N SER A 4 17.28 -26.23 7.11
CA SER A 4 16.34 -26.24 8.21
C SER A 4 15.90 -24.83 8.64
N LEU A 5 16.79 -23.84 8.63
CA LEU A 5 16.43 -22.46 8.98
C LEU A 5 15.53 -21.80 7.90
N LEU A 6 15.77 -22.12 6.63
CA LEU A 6 14.92 -21.64 5.56
C LEU A 6 13.51 -22.22 5.65
N ASP A 7 13.40 -23.52 5.93
CA ASP A 7 12.11 -24.19 6.08
C ASP A 7 11.31 -23.62 7.27
N GLU A 8 11.97 -23.37 8.40
CA GLU A 8 11.36 -22.72 9.57
C GLU A 8 10.85 -21.30 9.26
N VAL A 9 11.62 -20.52 8.50
CA VAL A 9 11.21 -19.16 8.08
C VAL A 9 10.03 -19.22 7.12
N LEU A 10 10.03 -20.13 6.17
CA LEU A 10 8.93 -20.30 5.21
C LEU A 10 7.65 -20.73 5.94
N GLU A 11 7.74 -21.70 6.85
CA GLU A 11 6.61 -22.16 7.67
C GLU A 11 6.06 -21.01 8.53
N PHE A 12 6.94 -20.21 9.14
CA PHE A 12 6.53 -19.03 9.92
C PHE A 12 5.78 -18.03 9.05
N ILE A 13 6.30 -17.71 7.86
CA ILE A 13 5.64 -16.79 6.93
C ILE A 13 4.27 -17.33 6.52
N ASP A 14 4.19 -18.59 6.11
CA ASP A 14 2.95 -19.21 5.64
C ASP A 14 1.86 -19.27 6.72
N THR A 15 2.27 -19.47 7.98
CA THR A 15 1.32 -19.62 9.09
C THR A 15 0.93 -18.31 9.76
N HIS A 16 1.76 -17.26 9.67
CA HIS A 16 1.57 -16.00 10.41
C HIS A 16 1.32 -14.79 9.51
N SER A 17 1.49 -14.92 8.19
CA SER A 17 1.19 -13.82 7.27
C SER A 17 -0.32 -13.65 7.11
N VAL A 18 -0.75 -12.38 7.13
CA VAL A 18 -2.14 -12.00 6.92
C VAL A 18 -2.23 -10.95 5.81
N ASP A 19 -3.37 -10.86 5.15
CA ASP A 19 -3.59 -9.86 4.11
C ASP A 19 -3.69 -8.44 4.69
N TYR A 20 -4.23 -8.32 5.88
CA TYR A 20 -4.31 -7.06 6.62
C TYR A 20 -4.31 -7.28 8.13
N PHE A 21 -3.94 -6.24 8.86
CA PHE A 21 -4.12 -6.17 10.32
C PHE A 21 -4.92 -4.91 10.65
N GLU A 22 -5.96 -5.03 11.47
CA GLU A 22 -6.87 -3.94 11.77
C GLU A 22 -6.87 -3.59 13.26
N LEU A 23 -6.69 -2.30 13.54
CA LEU A 23 -6.90 -1.66 14.83
C LEU A 23 -8.16 -0.77 14.77
N PRO A 24 -8.68 -0.29 15.90
CA PRO A 24 -9.82 0.61 15.90
C PRO A 24 -9.63 1.84 15.01
N GLN A 25 -8.44 2.43 14.97
CA GLN A 25 -8.11 3.66 14.25
C GLN A 25 -7.31 3.46 12.97
N ALA A 26 -6.74 2.26 12.73
CA ALA A 26 -5.84 2.02 11.60
C ALA A 26 -6.01 0.63 10.98
N ILE A 27 -5.67 0.53 9.71
CA ILE A 27 -5.59 -0.72 8.96
C ILE A 27 -4.21 -0.79 8.32
N PHE A 28 -3.52 -1.90 8.49
CA PHE A 28 -2.20 -2.16 7.94
C PHE A 28 -2.33 -3.14 6.78
N VAL A 29 -1.80 -2.78 5.62
CA VAL A 29 -1.82 -3.58 4.39
C VAL A 29 -0.49 -3.47 3.66
N HIS A 30 -0.21 -4.38 2.73
CA HIS A 30 0.99 -4.27 1.90
C HIS A 30 0.87 -3.12 0.88
N GLY A 31 -0.05 -3.19 -0.07
CA GLY A 31 -0.32 -2.13 -1.07
C GLY A 31 -1.55 -1.31 -0.71
N TRP A 32 -2.74 -1.90 -0.84
CA TRP A 32 -4.02 -1.28 -0.48
C TRP A 32 -5.05 -2.35 -0.13
N ILE A 33 -6.28 -1.91 0.17
CA ILE A 33 -7.44 -2.79 0.32
C ILE A 33 -7.99 -3.19 -1.06
N PRO A 34 -8.63 -4.35 -1.18
CA PRO A 34 -9.35 -4.74 -2.40
C PRO A 34 -10.37 -3.69 -2.82
N CYS A 35 -10.44 -3.46 -4.14
CA CYS A 35 -11.32 -2.48 -4.76
C CYS A 35 -12.12 -3.14 -5.88
N ILE A 36 -13.31 -2.63 -6.16
CA ILE A 36 -14.03 -2.95 -7.38
C ILE A 36 -13.31 -2.25 -8.53
N THR A 37 -12.88 -3.03 -9.53
CA THR A 37 -12.21 -2.50 -10.72
C THR A 37 -13.16 -2.50 -11.90
N GLN A 38 -13.37 -1.34 -12.49
CA GLN A 38 -14.06 -1.20 -13.76
C GLN A 38 -13.03 -0.97 -14.87
N GLU A 39 -12.92 -1.92 -15.78
CA GLU A 39 -12.08 -1.78 -16.97
C GLU A 39 -12.90 -1.12 -18.09
N PHE A 40 -12.29 -0.16 -18.77
CA PHE A 40 -12.87 0.46 -19.97
C PHE A 40 -12.19 -0.08 -21.21
N PRO A 41 -12.89 -0.19 -22.35
CA PRO A 41 -12.28 -0.60 -23.61
C PRO A 41 -11.05 0.27 -23.94
N ALA A 42 -10.07 -0.31 -24.61
CA ALA A 42 -8.79 0.36 -24.93
C ALA A 42 -8.93 1.69 -25.69
N TRP A 43 -10.03 1.89 -26.45
CA TRP A 43 -10.34 3.15 -27.14
C TRP A 43 -10.88 4.24 -26.19
N TYR A 44 -11.27 3.87 -24.95
CA TYR A 44 -11.72 4.81 -23.94
C TYR A 44 -10.52 5.21 -23.09
N LYS A 45 -9.98 6.39 -23.29
CA LYS A 45 -8.71 6.87 -22.71
C LYS A 45 -8.62 6.86 -21.16
N GLN A 46 -9.65 6.41 -20.44
CA GLN A 46 -9.70 6.43 -18.97
C GLN A 46 -9.03 5.23 -18.30
N GLY A 47 -8.63 4.19 -19.03
CA GLY A 47 -7.95 3.03 -18.45
C GLY A 47 -8.81 2.26 -17.43
N ARG A 48 -8.32 2.13 -16.19
CA ARG A 48 -9.02 1.49 -15.08
C ARG A 48 -9.59 2.52 -14.12
N LYS A 49 -10.83 2.31 -13.68
CA LYS A 49 -11.43 3.05 -12.58
C LYS A 49 -11.58 2.13 -11.37
N TYR A 50 -11.10 2.59 -10.22
CA TYR A 50 -11.26 1.90 -8.96
C TYR A 50 -12.43 2.51 -8.19
N MET A 51 -13.17 1.66 -7.47
CA MET A 51 -14.26 2.06 -6.61
C MET A 51 -14.14 1.33 -5.28
N PHE A 52 -14.55 1.99 -4.20
CA PHE A 52 -14.56 1.39 -2.88
C PHE A 52 -15.47 0.16 -2.84
N ASP A 53 -14.91 -0.94 -2.31
CA ASP A 53 -15.68 -2.16 -2.02
C ASP A 53 -16.00 -2.21 -0.52
N LYS A 54 -17.27 -2.09 -0.15
CA LYS A 54 -17.68 -2.18 1.25
C LYS A 54 -17.42 -3.56 1.89
N ASN A 55 -17.28 -4.60 1.06
CA ASN A 55 -17.04 -5.97 1.49
C ASN A 55 -15.55 -6.36 1.36
N TRP A 56 -14.64 -5.39 1.28
CA TRP A 56 -13.22 -5.63 1.07
C TRP A 56 -12.59 -6.64 2.05
N ARG A 57 -13.10 -6.74 3.29
CA ARG A 57 -12.59 -7.69 4.30
C ARG A 57 -12.82 -9.14 3.90
N ASP A 58 -13.96 -9.41 3.25
CA ASP A 58 -14.38 -10.73 2.79
C ASP A 58 -13.97 -10.99 1.33
N ALA A 59 -13.09 -10.17 0.78
CA ALA A 59 -12.64 -10.29 -0.59
C ALA A 59 -11.87 -11.61 -0.80
N SER A 60 -11.95 -12.13 -2.03
CA SER A 60 -11.24 -13.37 -2.38
C SER A 60 -9.72 -13.21 -2.30
N SER A 61 -9.00 -14.32 -2.13
CA SER A 61 -7.54 -14.33 -2.18
C SER A 61 -7.00 -13.74 -3.48
N SER A 62 -7.69 -13.91 -4.61
CA SER A 62 -7.32 -13.29 -5.89
C SER A 62 -7.43 -11.77 -5.83
N SER A 63 -8.47 -11.22 -5.18
CA SER A 63 -8.65 -9.79 -4.99
C SER A 63 -7.56 -9.21 -4.08
N TRP A 64 -7.22 -9.91 -3.00
CA TRP A 64 -6.12 -9.54 -2.11
C TRP A 64 -4.76 -9.62 -2.82
N ASN A 65 -4.51 -10.64 -3.62
CA ASN A 65 -3.29 -10.72 -4.44
C ASN A 65 -3.15 -9.53 -5.39
N THR A 66 -4.25 -9.06 -5.96
CA THR A 66 -4.26 -7.84 -6.79
C THR A 66 -4.03 -6.59 -5.96
N ALA A 67 -4.68 -6.47 -4.81
CA ALA A 67 -4.59 -5.31 -3.92
C ALA A 67 -3.18 -5.06 -3.36
N ARG A 68 -2.37 -6.12 -3.20
CA ARG A 68 -0.96 -6.01 -2.78
C ARG A 68 -0.11 -5.16 -3.73
N TRP A 69 -0.50 -5.03 -5.00
CA TRP A 69 0.22 -4.28 -6.03
C TRP A 69 -0.32 -2.86 -6.23
N PHE A 70 -1.36 -2.48 -5.53
CA PHE A 70 -1.94 -1.16 -5.68
C PHE A 70 -1.05 -0.05 -5.11
N ASN A 71 -1.10 1.10 -5.77
CA ASN A 71 -0.53 2.33 -5.22
C ASN A 71 -1.53 2.94 -4.23
N GLY A 72 -1.30 2.74 -2.94
CA GLY A 72 -2.19 3.22 -1.89
C GLY A 72 -2.32 4.74 -1.85
N MET A 73 -1.26 5.47 -2.13
CA MET A 73 -1.28 6.94 -2.17
C MET A 73 -2.19 7.46 -3.29
N GLU A 74 -2.12 6.83 -4.47
CA GLU A 74 -2.98 7.17 -5.61
C GLU A 74 -4.45 6.86 -5.31
N LEU A 75 -4.73 5.66 -4.80
CA LEU A 75 -6.10 5.24 -4.48
C LEU A 75 -6.71 6.11 -3.38
N SER A 76 -5.94 6.42 -2.33
CA SER A 76 -6.37 7.35 -1.28
C SER A 76 -6.70 8.74 -1.85
N ASN A 77 -5.83 9.28 -2.71
CA ASN A 77 -6.05 10.57 -3.35
C ASN A 77 -7.30 10.58 -4.26
N ASN A 78 -7.63 9.43 -4.84
CA ASN A 78 -8.84 9.22 -5.65
C ASN A 78 -10.09 8.92 -4.80
N GLY A 79 -10.02 9.04 -3.48
CA GLY A 79 -11.16 8.90 -2.58
C GLY A 79 -11.51 7.46 -2.21
N ILE A 80 -10.65 6.48 -2.51
CA ILE A 80 -10.83 5.08 -2.08
C ILE A 80 -10.31 4.95 -0.65
N ASN A 81 -11.12 5.30 0.31
CA ASN A 81 -10.75 5.37 1.71
C ASN A 81 -11.78 4.69 2.59
N ILE A 82 -11.40 4.32 3.80
CA ILE A 82 -12.30 3.81 4.82
C ILE A 82 -12.64 4.97 5.77
N PRO A 83 -13.92 5.25 6.01
CA PRO A 83 -14.33 6.29 6.96
C PRO A 83 -13.69 6.09 8.34
N ASP A 84 -13.18 7.16 8.91
CA ASP A 84 -12.64 7.23 10.27
C ASP A 84 -11.44 6.30 10.57
N LYS A 85 -10.78 5.79 9.52
CA LYS A 85 -9.58 4.97 9.65
C LYS A 85 -8.43 5.47 8.79
N LEU A 86 -7.23 5.34 9.32
CA LEU A 86 -6.00 5.52 8.59
C LEU A 86 -5.58 4.19 7.96
N ILE A 87 -5.29 4.16 6.67
CA ILE A 87 -4.70 3.00 6.03
C ILE A 87 -3.18 3.19 5.98
N VAL A 88 -2.46 2.28 6.63
CA VAL A 88 -0.99 2.23 6.63
C VAL A 88 -0.55 1.23 5.56
N CYS A 89 0.24 1.67 4.60
CA CYS A 89 0.65 0.86 3.45
C CYS A 89 2.14 1.03 3.10
N GLY A 90 2.64 0.08 2.32
CA GLY A 90 3.96 0.07 1.72
C GLY A 90 3.89 -0.10 0.21
N HIS A 91 4.74 -0.98 -0.34
CA HIS A 91 4.83 -1.41 -1.73
C HIS A 91 5.25 -0.32 -2.73
N TRP A 92 4.59 0.83 -2.72
CA TRP A 92 4.98 2.00 -3.50
C TRP A 92 5.77 2.97 -2.63
N HIS A 93 6.95 3.37 -3.10
CA HIS A 93 7.83 4.25 -2.35
C HIS A 93 7.22 5.64 -2.14
N THR A 94 7.42 6.19 -0.97
CA THR A 94 6.79 7.45 -0.54
C THR A 94 7.18 8.64 -1.40
N SER A 95 8.36 8.60 -2.04
CA SER A 95 8.78 9.68 -2.95
C SER A 95 7.87 9.83 -4.17
N TRP A 96 7.20 8.77 -4.63
CA TRP A 96 6.16 8.86 -5.65
C TRP A 96 5.01 9.80 -5.17
N GLY A 97 4.50 9.58 -3.96
CA GLY A 97 3.45 10.41 -3.38
C GLY A 97 3.87 11.87 -3.23
N HIS A 98 5.07 12.10 -2.69
CA HIS A 98 5.62 13.44 -2.58
C HIS A 98 5.80 14.12 -3.94
N ALA A 99 6.26 13.40 -4.96
CA ALA A 99 6.42 13.95 -6.30
C ALA A 99 5.09 14.29 -6.97
N LYS A 100 4.12 13.37 -6.94
CA LYS A 100 2.86 13.52 -7.67
C LYS A 100 1.86 14.45 -6.97
N LEU A 101 1.88 14.50 -5.64
CA LEU A 101 0.87 15.21 -4.85
C LEU A 101 1.44 16.45 -4.14
N ASN A 102 2.76 16.54 -3.94
CA ASN A 102 3.42 17.66 -3.27
C ASN A 102 4.46 18.37 -4.17
N ASN A 103 4.49 18.08 -5.47
CA ASN A 103 5.37 18.73 -6.46
C ASN A 103 6.87 18.66 -6.13
N THR A 104 7.33 17.51 -5.63
CA THR A 104 8.77 17.24 -5.46
C THR A 104 9.30 16.33 -6.57
N SER A 105 10.52 15.85 -6.48
CA SER A 105 11.07 14.86 -7.39
C SER A 105 10.83 13.45 -6.85
N GLU A 106 10.54 12.51 -7.74
CA GLU A 106 10.38 11.10 -7.39
C GLU A 106 11.72 10.42 -7.11
N PHE A 107 12.75 10.81 -7.86
CA PHE A 107 14.12 10.32 -7.75
C PHE A 107 15.13 11.49 -7.75
N GLY A 108 16.37 11.19 -7.38
CA GLY A 108 17.46 12.17 -7.34
C GLY A 108 17.57 12.90 -6.00
N ALA A 109 18.35 13.98 -5.97
CA ALA A 109 18.72 14.66 -4.73
C ALA A 109 17.54 15.32 -3.99
N ASP A 110 16.49 15.70 -4.72
CA ASP A 110 15.29 16.36 -4.16
C ASP A 110 14.16 15.38 -3.84
N ALA A 111 14.38 14.08 -4.02
CA ALA A 111 13.40 13.06 -3.69
C ALA A 111 13.20 12.93 -2.18
N LYS A 112 11.93 12.86 -1.75
CA LYS A 112 11.58 12.71 -0.33
C LYS A 112 11.12 11.29 -0.07
N PHE A 113 11.87 10.55 0.74
CA PHE A 113 11.55 9.17 1.15
C PHE A 113 10.99 9.08 2.57
N THR A 114 10.73 10.20 3.24
CA THR A 114 10.02 10.24 4.53
C THR A 114 8.58 9.75 4.38
N PRO A 115 7.89 9.31 5.46
CA PRO A 115 6.51 8.86 5.36
C PRO A 115 5.63 9.88 4.64
N PHE A 116 4.78 9.38 3.74
CA PHE A 116 3.77 10.20 3.08
C PHE A 116 2.46 10.05 3.85
N ILE A 117 2.05 11.11 4.54
CA ILE A 117 0.91 11.08 5.46
C ILE A 117 -0.17 12.05 5.00
N THR A 118 -1.39 11.54 4.91
CA THR A 118 -2.63 12.31 4.70
C THR A 118 -3.63 11.97 5.81
N LYS A 119 -4.84 12.50 5.74
CA LYS A 119 -5.90 12.16 6.70
C LYS A 119 -6.27 10.66 6.66
N THR A 120 -6.12 9.99 5.52
CA THR A 120 -6.64 8.64 5.27
C THR A 120 -5.57 7.63 4.85
N CYS A 121 -4.35 8.08 4.57
CA CYS A 121 -3.24 7.24 4.12
C CYS A 121 -1.95 7.60 4.86
N CYS A 122 -1.24 6.57 5.30
CA CYS A 122 0.13 6.65 5.79
C CYS A 122 0.99 5.64 5.01
N ALA A 123 1.64 6.09 3.93
CA ALA A 123 2.58 5.26 3.20
C ALA A 123 3.97 5.34 3.85
N ILE A 124 4.61 4.18 4.06
CA ILE A 124 5.86 4.09 4.83
C ILE A 124 7.03 3.48 4.04
N ASP A 125 6.82 3.01 2.81
CA ASP A 125 7.91 2.44 2.01
C ASP A 125 8.90 3.52 1.57
N SER A 126 10.06 3.50 2.18
CA SER A 126 11.15 4.44 1.86
C SER A 126 12.02 4.01 0.68
N CYS A 127 11.69 2.89 0.00
CA CYS A 127 12.58 2.29 -1.03
C CYS A 127 14.00 2.06 -0.51
N VAL A 128 14.14 1.30 0.58
CA VAL A 128 15.39 1.16 1.36
C VAL A 128 16.61 0.84 0.49
N ALA A 129 16.45 -0.01 -0.52
CA ALA A 129 17.53 -0.39 -1.43
C ALA A 129 18.10 0.80 -2.24
N HIS A 130 17.34 1.90 -2.35
CA HIS A 130 17.72 3.09 -3.10
C HIS A 130 17.97 4.30 -2.18
N SER A 131 17.11 4.51 -1.20
CA SER A 131 17.19 5.66 -0.28
C SER A 131 18.17 5.46 0.87
N TYR A 132 18.44 4.19 1.25
CA TYR A 132 19.19 3.80 2.46
C TYR A 132 18.51 4.23 3.78
N PHE A 133 17.23 4.60 3.75
CA PHE A 133 16.41 4.96 4.92
C PHE A 133 15.38 3.88 5.22
N LEU A 134 15.06 3.73 6.50
CA LEU A 134 13.93 2.94 6.97
C LEU A 134 12.96 3.88 7.70
N ASN A 135 11.73 3.96 7.20
CA ASN A 135 10.70 4.72 7.90
C ASN A 135 10.13 3.92 9.07
N CYS A 136 9.92 4.61 10.17
CA CYS A 136 9.21 4.09 11.34
C CYS A 136 8.17 5.11 11.77
N VAL A 137 6.94 4.67 11.97
CA VAL A 137 5.83 5.50 12.45
C VAL A 137 5.27 4.85 13.70
N VAL A 138 5.10 5.63 14.75
CA VAL A 138 4.53 5.19 16.03
C VAL A 138 3.10 5.69 16.12
N PHE A 139 2.18 4.82 16.49
CA PHE A 139 0.77 5.13 16.73
C PHE A 139 0.51 5.04 18.23
N ASP A 140 -0.06 6.10 18.81
CA ASP A 140 -0.48 6.18 20.22
C ASP A 140 -1.95 5.74 20.39
#